data_aa57f9ce437e8559910e4fea145a929b
#
_entry.id   aa57f9ce437e8559910e4fea145a929b
#
_cell.length_a   1.000
_cell.length_b   1.000
_cell.length_c   1.000
_cell.angle_alpha   90.00
_cell.angle_beta   90.00
_cell.angle_gamma   90.00
#
_symmetry.space_group_name_H-M   'P 1'
#
loop_
_entity.id
_entity.type
_entity.pdbx_description
1 polymer ?
#
loop_
_entity_poly.entity_id
_entity_poly.type
_entity_poly.pdbx_seq_one_letter_code
_entity_poly.pdbx_strand_id
1 'polypeptide(L)'
;NESMNSGCAVVASHAVGSVPFLVEDGVNGVIYKNGCQKDLNRAVMNLLDDPDKRRKIGQAAYETMAKKWNGETAAERFITLCEALNCGRNTPYQDGPCSKAERIFQWNMYKCCKGIKR
;
A
#
# COMPACT_ATOMS: atom_id res chain seq x y z
N ASN A 1 -5.83 -1.54 6.52
CA ASN A 1 -5.24 -2.83 6.95
C ASN A 1 -6.30 -3.91 7.09
N GLU A 2 -7.36 -3.69 7.87
CA GLU A 2 -8.39 -4.70 8.18
C GLU A 2 -9.09 -5.21 6.91
N SER A 3 -9.46 -4.31 6.01
CA SER A 3 -10.10 -4.69 4.74
C SER A 3 -9.18 -5.54 3.85
N MET A 4 -7.89 -5.19 3.76
CA MET A 4 -6.90 -5.97 3.01
C MET A 4 -6.69 -7.33 3.68
N ASN A 5 -6.58 -7.37 5.01
CA ASN A 5 -6.41 -8.60 5.78
C ASN A 5 -7.63 -9.54 5.67
N SER A 6 -8.80 -8.98 5.36
CA SER A 6 -10.03 -9.75 5.08
C SER A 6 -10.17 -10.16 3.60
N GLY A 7 -9.16 -9.91 2.77
CA GLY A 7 -9.19 -10.25 1.34
C GLY A 7 -10.12 -9.36 0.50
N CYS A 8 -10.46 -8.17 0.98
CA CYS A 8 -11.26 -7.22 0.21
C CYS A 8 -10.41 -6.49 -0.83
N ALA A 9 -10.97 -6.30 -2.03
CA ALA A 9 -10.41 -5.38 -3.00
C ALA A 9 -10.64 -3.94 -2.54
N VAL A 10 -9.57 -3.25 -2.18
CA VAL A 10 -9.64 -1.90 -1.61
C VAL A 10 -9.56 -0.84 -2.70
N VAL A 11 -10.43 0.17 -2.63
CA VAL A 11 -10.34 1.42 -3.40
C VAL A 11 -9.98 2.54 -2.44
N ALA A 12 -8.84 3.16 -2.61
CA ALA A 12 -8.33 4.16 -1.71
C ALA A 12 -7.90 5.46 -2.41
N SER A 13 -8.07 6.59 -1.71
CA SER A 13 -7.56 7.87 -2.20
C SER A 13 -6.03 7.93 -2.08
N HIS A 14 -5.36 8.49 -3.11
CA HIS A 14 -3.93 8.76 -3.03
C HIS A 14 -3.52 9.69 -1.87
N ALA A 15 -4.47 10.45 -1.31
CA ALA A 15 -4.22 11.35 -0.18
C ALA A 15 -4.21 10.65 1.18
N VAL A 16 -4.54 9.36 1.23
CA VAL A 16 -4.45 8.56 2.47
C VAL A 16 -2.98 8.21 2.71
N GLY A 17 -2.45 8.59 3.88
CA GLY A 17 -1.02 8.51 4.19
C GLY A 17 -0.41 7.11 4.13
N SER A 18 -1.21 6.05 4.39
CA SER A 18 -0.75 4.67 4.31
C SER A 18 -0.72 4.09 2.89
N VAL A 19 -1.44 4.69 1.94
CA VAL A 19 -1.58 4.16 0.57
C VAL A 19 -0.25 3.98 -0.15
N PRO A 20 0.72 4.92 -0.11
CA PRO A 20 2.01 4.74 -0.78
C PRO A 20 2.83 3.55 -0.28
N PHE A 21 2.54 3.07 0.92
CA PHE A 21 3.27 1.96 1.55
C PHE A 21 2.55 0.63 1.43
N LEU A 22 1.22 0.65 1.39
CA LEU A 22 0.38 -0.55 1.44
C LEU A 22 -0.20 -0.94 0.09
N VAL A 23 -0.49 0.03 -0.78
CA VAL A 23 -1.29 -0.20 -1.99
C VAL A 23 -0.47 0.02 -3.24
N GLU A 24 -0.37 -1.03 -4.04
CA GLU A 24 0.13 -1.00 -5.41
C GLU A 24 -1.07 -0.98 -6.36
N ASP A 25 -1.22 0.14 -7.12
CA ASP A 25 -2.40 0.40 -7.94
C ASP A 25 -2.61 -0.67 -9.03
N GLY A 26 -3.77 -1.29 -9.02
CA GLY A 26 -4.16 -2.35 -9.95
C GLY A 26 -3.63 -3.74 -9.59
N VAL A 27 -2.81 -3.88 -8.55
CA VAL A 27 -2.24 -5.16 -8.09
C VAL A 27 -2.95 -5.64 -6.82
N ASN A 28 -2.83 -4.92 -5.71
CA ASN A 28 -3.43 -5.27 -4.42
C ASN A 28 -4.46 -4.24 -3.91
N GLY A 29 -4.84 -3.30 -4.78
CA GLY A 29 -5.86 -2.28 -4.55
C GLY A 29 -5.98 -1.38 -5.75
N VAL A 30 -6.90 -0.41 -5.69
CA VAL A 30 -7.09 0.60 -6.73
C VAL A 30 -7.00 1.98 -6.10
N ILE A 31 -6.19 2.86 -6.71
CA ILE A 31 -5.94 4.20 -6.21
C ILE A 31 -6.69 5.22 -7.09
N TYR A 32 -7.51 6.07 -6.46
CA TYR A 32 -8.18 7.17 -7.14
C TYR A 32 -7.67 8.54 -6.69
N LYS A 33 -7.88 9.56 -7.55
CA LYS A 33 -7.49 10.94 -7.28
C LYS A 33 -8.43 11.56 -6.24
N ASN A 34 -7.88 12.02 -5.11
CA ASN A 34 -8.64 12.72 -4.07
C ASN A 34 -9.44 13.90 -4.64
N GLY A 35 -10.67 14.05 -4.19
CA GLY A 35 -11.60 15.09 -4.68
C GLY A 35 -12.15 14.86 -6.09
N CYS A 36 -11.83 13.76 -6.76
CA CYS A 36 -12.34 13.43 -8.09
C CYS A 36 -13.41 12.32 -8.03
N GLN A 37 -14.68 12.71 -7.93
CA GLN A 37 -15.82 11.77 -7.88
C GLN A 37 -15.88 10.85 -9.10
N LYS A 38 -15.54 11.36 -10.29
CA LYS A 38 -15.50 10.55 -11.53
C LYS A 38 -14.45 9.45 -11.46
N ASP A 39 -13.29 9.74 -10.88
CA ASP A 39 -12.20 8.74 -10.74
C ASP A 39 -12.57 7.66 -9.71
N LEU A 40 -13.18 8.07 -8.58
CA LEU A 40 -13.73 7.14 -7.60
C LEU A 40 -14.78 6.21 -8.21
N ASN A 41 -15.79 6.78 -8.89
CA ASN A 41 -16.84 6.00 -9.51
C ASN A 41 -16.29 5.00 -10.52
N ARG A 42 -15.35 5.44 -11.38
CA ARG A 42 -14.69 4.56 -12.34
C ARG A 42 -13.94 3.41 -11.64
N ALA A 43 -13.19 3.70 -10.58
CA ALA A 43 -12.45 2.70 -9.83
C ALA A 43 -13.37 1.64 -9.20
N VAL A 44 -14.48 2.09 -8.60
CA VAL A 44 -15.48 1.20 -7.98
C VAL A 44 -16.20 0.37 -9.05
N MET A 45 -16.72 1.00 -10.11
CA MET A 45 -17.45 0.28 -11.17
C MET A 45 -16.58 -0.76 -11.85
N ASN A 46 -15.31 -0.45 -12.15
CA ASN A 46 -14.38 -1.41 -12.75
C ASN A 46 -14.15 -2.67 -11.90
N LEU A 47 -14.32 -2.58 -10.58
CA LEU A 47 -14.24 -3.75 -9.69
C LEU A 47 -15.59 -4.47 -9.54
N LEU A 48 -16.70 -3.74 -9.65
CA LEU A 48 -18.05 -4.34 -9.58
C LEU A 48 -18.36 -5.13 -10.85
N ASP A 49 -17.98 -4.59 -12.00
CA ASP A 49 -18.26 -5.17 -13.33
C ASP A 49 -17.36 -6.38 -13.63
N ASP A 50 -16.21 -6.52 -12.94
CA ASP A 50 -15.26 -7.61 -13.13
C ASP A 50 -15.00 -8.37 -11.82
N PRO A 51 -15.80 -9.41 -11.51
CA PRO A 51 -15.66 -10.21 -10.29
C PRO A 51 -14.31 -10.95 -10.18
N ASP A 52 -13.72 -11.36 -11.31
CA ASP A 52 -12.46 -12.09 -11.32
C ASP A 52 -11.28 -11.16 -10.97
N LYS A 53 -11.26 -9.98 -11.55
CA LYS A 53 -10.32 -8.92 -11.20
C LYS A 53 -10.45 -8.53 -9.72
N ARG A 54 -11.69 -8.36 -9.25
CA ARG A 54 -11.96 -8.04 -7.84
C ARG A 54 -11.42 -9.11 -6.90
N ARG A 55 -11.65 -10.39 -7.18
CA ARG A 55 -11.11 -11.51 -6.39
C ARG A 55 -9.58 -11.54 -6.41
N LYS A 56 -8.99 -11.37 -7.59
CA LYS A 56 -7.53 -11.36 -7.75
C LYS A 56 -6.86 -10.23 -6.95
N ILE A 57 -7.42 -9.02 -7.00
CA ILE A 57 -6.93 -7.87 -6.22
C ILE A 57 -7.10 -8.11 -4.73
N GLY A 58 -8.25 -8.65 -4.30
CA GLY A 58 -8.50 -8.99 -2.89
C GLY A 58 -7.54 -10.05 -2.36
N GLN A 59 -7.26 -11.09 -3.14
CA GLN A 59 -6.27 -12.10 -2.79
C GLN A 59 -4.87 -11.50 -2.64
N ALA A 60 -4.44 -10.67 -3.58
CA ALA A 60 -3.15 -10.00 -3.52
C ALA A 60 -3.06 -9.01 -2.33
N ALA A 61 -4.18 -8.36 -1.97
CA ALA A 61 -4.28 -7.53 -0.78
C ALA A 61 -4.05 -8.35 0.49
N TYR A 62 -4.75 -9.48 0.64
CA TYR A 62 -4.55 -10.40 1.76
C TYR A 62 -3.10 -10.89 1.86
N GLU A 63 -2.51 -11.31 0.75
CA GLU A 63 -1.12 -11.79 0.73
C GLU A 63 -0.11 -10.71 1.14
N THR A 64 -0.36 -9.46 0.76
CA THR A 64 0.45 -8.32 1.18
C THR A 64 0.44 -8.17 2.71
N MET A 65 -0.73 -8.31 3.33
CA MET A 65 -0.85 -8.22 4.78
C MET A 65 -0.26 -9.45 5.47
N ALA A 66 -0.61 -10.65 5.01
CA ALA A 66 -0.20 -11.90 5.63
C ALA A 66 1.33 -12.13 5.56
N LYS A 67 1.98 -11.71 4.48
CA LYS A 67 3.43 -11.95 4.26
C LYS A 67 4.33 -10.79 4.68
N LYS A 68 3.85 -9.55 4.62
CA LYS A 68 4.71 -8.37 4.78
C LYS A 68 4.30 -7.47 5.95
N TRP A 69 3.00 -7.23 6.14
CA TRP A 69 2.49 -6.27 7.11
C TRP A 69 1.81 -6.93 8.31
N ASN A 70 2.29 -8.10 8.71
CA ASN A 70 1.84 -8.82 9.90
C ASN A 70 2.65 -8.43 11.15
N GLY A 71 2.13 -8.76 12.32
CA GLY A 71 2.73 -8.39 13.60
C GLY A 71 4.08 -9.05 13.86
N GLU A 72 4.27 -10.30 13.42
CA GLU A 72 5.53 -11.05 13.56
C GLU A 72 6.65 -10.37 12.78
N THR A 73 6.44 -10.16 11.47
CA THR A 73 7.38 -9.42 10.61
C THR A 73 7.69 -8.03 11.15
N ALA A 74 6.67 -7.32 11.66
CA ALA A 74 6.88 -5.98 12.22
C ALA A 74 7.75 -6.02 13.48
N ALA A 75 7.54 -6.99 14.38
CA ALA A 75 8.32 -7.14 15.60
C ALA A 75 9.79 -7.51 15.32
N GLU A 76 10.02 -8.48 14.44
CA GLU A 76 11.38 -8.88 14.04
C GLU A 76 12.16 -7.71 13.42
N ARG A 77 11.53 -7.00 12.48
CA ARG A 77 12.14 -5.85 11.82
C ARG A 77 12.40 -4.70 12.78
N PHE A 78 11.52 -4.50 13.75
CA PHE A 78 11.72 -3.47 14.76
C PHE A 78 12.93 -3.76 15.65
N ILE A 79 13.12 -5.01 16.09
CA ILE A 79 14.30 -5.42 16.87
C ILE A 79 15.58 -5.19 16.04
N THR A 80 15.60 -5.65 14.81
CA THR A 80 16.75 -5.46 13.90
C THR A 80 17.05 -3.97 13.65
N LEU A 81 16.01 -3.15 13.51
CA LEU A 81 16.18 -1.69 13.38
C LEU A 81 16.82 -1.08 14.64
N CYS A 82 16.35 -1.46 15.82
CA CYS A 82 16.92 -0.97 17.09
C CYS A 82 18.42 -1.34 17.21
N GLU A 83 18.79 -2.57 16.87
CA GLU A 83 20.19 -3.01 16.86
C GLU A 83 21.03 -2.22 15.85
N ALA A 84 20.50 -2.01 14.64
CA ALA A 84 21.19 -1.21 13.62
C ALA A 84 21.42 0.23 14.09
N LEU A 85 20.41 0.89 14.65
CA LEU A 85 20.50 2.27 15.14
C LEU A 85 21.46 2.39 16.33
N ASN A 86 21.48 1.43 17.25
CA ASN A 86 22.44 1.40 18.36
C ASN A 86 23.89 1.28 17.87
N CYS A 87 24.10 0.68 16.70
CA CYS A 87 25.41 0.61 16.05
C CYS A 87 25.67 1.80 15.09
N GLY A 88 24.87 2.86 15.12
CA GLY A 88 25.01 4.02 14.22
C GLY A 88 24.70 3.72 12.75
N ARG A 89 24.02 2.61 12.45
CA ARG A 89 23.63 2.20 11.10
C ARG A 89 22.16 2.61 10.82
N ASN A 90 21.82 2.74 9.54
CA ASN A 90 20.45 2.97 9.12
C ASN A 90 19.65 1.65 9.05
N THR A 91 18.32 1.77 8.83
CA THR A 91 17.47 0.60 8.58
C THR A 91 17.98 -0.21 7.37
N PRO A 92 18.04 -1.55 7.49
CA PRO A 92 18.41 -2.42 6.37
C PRO A 92 17.26 -2.65 5.37
N TYR A 93 16.04 -2.23 5.72
CA TYR A 93 14.83 -2.51 4.94
C TYR A 93 14.51 -1.43 3.93
N GLN A 94 14.23 -1.83 2.69
CA GLN A 94 13.85 -0.93 1.61
C GLN A 94 12.34 -0.66 1.56
N ASP A 95 11.51 -1.61 2.05
CA ASP A 95 10.07 -1.54 2.05
C ASP A 95 9.45 -2.30 3.24
N GLY A 96 8.14 -2.12 3.47
CA GLY A 96 7.42 -2.76 4.56
C GLY A 96 7.68 -2.11 5.93
N PRO A 97 7.35 -2.80 7.03
CA PRO A 97 7.57 -2.30 8.38
C PRO A 97 9.05 -1.94 8.61
N CYS A 98 9.28 -0.84 9.33
CA CYS A 98 10.63 -0.34 9.67
C CYS A 98 11.51 0.07 8.47
N SER A 99 10.95 0.22 7.27
CA SER A 99 11.67 0.79 6.14
C SER A 99 11.91 2.30 6.34
N LYS A 100 12.85 2.84 5.56
CA LYS A 100 13.18 4.27 5.62
C LYS A 100 11.97 5.10 5.22
N ALA A 101 11.57 6.04 6.07
CA ALA A 101 10.55 7.01 5.74
C ALA A 101 11.09 8.04 4.74
N GLU A 102 10.39 8.19 3.62
CA GLU A 102 10.68 9.22 2.62
C GLU A 102 9.63 10.32 2.69
N ARG A 103 10.08 11.58 2.48
CA ARG A 103 9.15 12.70 2.43
C ARG A 103 8.44 12.69 1.08
N ILE A 104 7.15 12.35 1.09
CA ILE A 104 6.30 12.34 -0.10
C ILE A 104 5.43 13.60 -0.09
N PHE A 105 5.64 14.51 -1.06
CA PHE A 105 4.75 15.66 -1.24
C PHE A 105 3.43 15.20 -1.86
N GLN A 106 2.32 15.75 -1.40
CA GLN A 106 0.95 15.37 -1.80
C GLN A 106 0.74 15.33 -3.33
N TRP A 107 1.38 16.22 -4.09
CA TRP A 107 1.36 16.21 -5.55
C TRP A 107 2.09 15.01 -6.18
N ASN A 108 3.20 14.59 -5.58
CA ASN A 108 3.99 13.45 -6.08
C ASN A 108 3.37 12.11 -5.70
N MET A 109 2.58 12.05 -4.62
CA MET A 109 1.90 10.82 -4.19
C MET A 109 1.03 10.23 -5.30
N TYR A 110 0.19 11.05 -5.95
CA TYR A 110 -0.66 10.55 -7.03
C TYR A 110 0.13 10.00 -8.21
N LYS A 111 1.21 10.67 -8.61
CA LYS A 111 2.09 10.22 -9.70
C LYS A 111 2.87 8.96 -9.34
N CYS A 112 3.41 8.91 -8.11
CA CYS A 112 4.13 7.75 -7.60
C CYS A 112 3.24 6.51 -7.57
N CYS A 113 2.03 6.65 -6.99
CA CYS A 113 1.08 5.54 -6.86
C CYS A 113 0.55 5.03 -8.21
N LYS A 114 0.44 5.87 -9.23
CA LYS A 114 -0.05 5.49 -10.57
C LYS A 114 1.04 4.96 -11.50
N GLY A 115 2.31 4.92 -11.08
CA GLY A 115 3.41 4.45 -11.92
C GLY A 115 3.61 5.29 -13.21
N ILE A 116 3.11 6.51 -13.24
CA ILE A 116 3.21 7.39 -14.41
C ILE A 116 4.67 7.87 -14.51
N LYS A 117 5.47 7.14 -15.28
CA LYS A 117 6.74 7.67 -15.77
C LYS A 117 6.44 8.91 -16.62
N ARG A 118 7.24 9.96 -16.44
CA ARG A 118 7.21 11.16 -17.27
C ARG A 118 7.48 10.80 -18.73
#